data_bb34e9ad2c8c5728357e1c329a018fa1
#
_entry.id   bb34e9ad2c8c5728357e1c329a018fa1
#
_cell.length_a   1.000
_cell.length_b   1.000
_cell.length_c   1.000
_cell.angle_alpha   90.00
_cell.angle_beta   90.00
_cell.angle_gamma   90.00
#
_symmetry.space_group_name_H-M   'P 1'
#
loop_
_entity.id
_entity.type
_entity.pdbx_description
1 polymer ?
#
loop_
_entity_poly.entity_id
_entity_poly.type
_entity_poly.pdbx_seq_one_letter_code
_entity_poly.pdbx_strand_id
1 'polypeptide(L)'
;KRLVNTTDLVFFDDKSLLYTDNDPLHLAGNDDVFNDHKAIITEGSVWVKPFWKYKVSRGTKRKDYSDSPMLTLMYRKGWGEDYDPFDLATAQFDAKVSIGAGSQLSMRIAAGMFLGDDKPKYFHDFAHFPGSRMIGSPANPVSAFRMLDYYLYSTDDQYAYGLFNYQFRRFALTQFDYFRRQGIRENVIFNTLVSPQSNQYAEIGYGINYILRVLRVEFVTSWQDYTYQDFAI
;
A
#
# COMPACT_ATOMS: atom_id res chain seq x y z
N LYS A 1 21.18 10.94 -8.73
CA LYS A 1 20.07 11.58 -7.97
C LYS A 1 20.51 11.65 -6.52
N ARG A 2 20.66 12.83 -5.96
CA ARG A 2 21.09 13.02 -4.57
C ARG A 2 19.87 12.81 -3.68
N LEU A 3 19.92 11.85 -2.79
CA LEU A 3 18.99 11.75 -1.68
C LEU A 3 19.40 12.79 -0.63
N VAL A 4 18.46 13.63 -0.25
CA VAL A 4 18.65 14.56 0.86
C VAL A 4 18.21 13.82 2.11
N ASN A 5 19.04 13.81 3.15
CA ASN A 5 18.65 13.30 4.46
C ASN A 5 17.40 14.06 4.92
N THR A 6 16.32 13.33 5.18
CA THR A 6 15.04 13.93 5.55
C THR A 6 15.03 14.49 6.96
N THR A 7 15.99 14.10 7.81
CA THR A 7 16.15 14.65 9.15
C THR A 7 16.61 16.11 9.15
N ASP A 8 17.26 16.57 8.07
CA ASP A 8 17.73 17.93 7.90
C ASP A 8 16.73 18.86 7.20
N LEU A 9 15.59 18.35 6.80
CA LEU A 9 14.52 19.13 6.17
C LEU A 9 13.70 19.86 7.26
N VAL A 10 14.23 21.01 7.69
CA VAL A 10 13.47 21.96 8.53
C VAL A 10 12.47 22.69 7.63
N PHE A 11 11.24 22.19 7.58
CA PHE A 11 10.13 22.89 6.93
C PHE A 11 9.45 23.79 7.96
N PHE A 12 9.78 25.10 7.95
CA PHE A 12 9.13 26.16 8.70
C PHE A 12 9.11 25.95 10.23
N ASP A 13 9.85 26.76 10.95
CA ASP A 13 10.07 26.75 12.40
C ASP A 13 8.81 26.56 13.27
N ASP A 14 7.69 27.17 12.89
CA ASP A 14 6.46 27.12 13.68
C ASP A 14 5.49 26.00 13.28
N LYS A 15 5.81 25.18 12.28
CA LYS A 15 4.96 24.10 11.79
C LYS A 15 5.58 22.72 11.93
N SER A 16 6.67 22.61 12.65
CA SER A 16 7.32 21.33 12.98
C SER A 16 6.38 20.36 13.71
N LEU A 17 5.36 20.86 14.37
CA LEU A 17 4.31 20.06 15.01
C LEU A 17 3.40 19.30 14.02
N LEU A 18 3.39 19.68 12.74
CA LEU A 18 2.62 19.01 11.70
C LEU A 18 3.42 17.95 10.91
N TYR A 19 4.74 17.98 11.05
CA TYR A 19 5.65 17.06 10.39
C TYR A 19 6.51 16.40 11.48
N THR A 20 6.13 15.20 11.89
CA THR A 20 7.00 14.37 12.72
C THR A 20 8.30 14.09 11.99
N ASP A 21 9.41 14.02 12.72
CA ASP A 21 10.69 13.58 12.18
C ASP A 21 10.47 12.29 11.40
N ASN A 22 10.74 12.38 10.10
CA ASN A 22 10.63 11.23 9.24
C ASN A 22 11.97 10.50 9.25
N ASP A 23 12.33 9.97 10.40
CA ASP A 23 13.41 8.98 10.50
C ASP A 23 12.82 7.60 10.19
N PRO A 24 12.89 7.17 8.92
CA PRO A 24 12.15 6.01 8.45
C PRO A 24 12.62 4.69 9.06
N LEU A 25 13.81 4.67 9.66
CA LEU A 25 14.42 3.44 10.16
C LEU A 25 14.85 3.55 11.62
N HIS A 26 14.50 4.64 12.31
CA HIS A 26 15.06 4.99 13.63
C HIS A 26 16.59 4.89 13.63
N LEU A 27 17.20 5.24 12.50
CA LEU A 27 18.64 5.17 12.24
C LEU A 27 19.37 6.43 12.70
N ALA A 28 18.88 7.10 13.73
CA ALA A 28 19.56 8.24 14.31
C ALA A 28 21.05 7.89 14.55
N GLY A 29 21.93 8.45 13.71
CA GLY A 29 23.37 8.22 13.73
C GLY A 29 23.92 7.26 12.68
N ASN A 30 23.13 6.77 11.74
CA ASN A 30 23.62 5.95 10.63
C ASN A 30 23.46 6.66 9.27
N ASP A 31 24.23 7.73 9.08
CA ASP A 31 24.18 8.55 7.86
C ASP A 31 24.67 7.80 6.60
N ASP A 32 25.32 6.66 6.77
CA ASP A 32 25.88 5.87 5.66
C ASP A 32 24.86 5.36 4.67
N VAL A 33 23.60 5.16 5.09
CA VAL A 33 22.51 4.71 4.21
C VAL A 33 22.03 5.78 3.22
N PHE A 34 22.44 7.04 3.42
CA PHE A 34 22.09 8.18 2.56
C PHE A 34 23.28 8.73 1.77
N ASN A 35 24.44 8.10 1.85
CA ASN A 35 25.64 8.54 1.15
C ASN A 35 25.44 8.54 -0.37
N ASP A 36 26.12 9.48 -1.03
CA ASP A 36 26.16 9.54 -2.49
C ASP A 36 26.85 8.27 -3.04
N HIS A 37 26.19 7.60 -3.96
CA HIS A 37 26.71 6.38 -4.60
C HIS A 37 26.27 6.29 -6.06
N LYS A 38 26.91 5.39 -6.80
CA LYS A 38 26.58 5.08 -8.18
C LYS A 38 26.13 3.62 -8.28
N ALA A 39 24.90 3.43 -8.71
CA ALA A 39 24.31 2.13 -8.90
C ALA A 39 23.67 1.96 -10.27
N ILE A 40 23.70 0.76 -10.78
CA ILE A 40 22.90 0.33 -11.93
C ILE A 40 21.83 -0.60 -11.38
N ILE A 41 20.57 -0.24 -11.58
CA ILE A 41 19.44 -1.06 -11.17
C ILE A 41 18.77 -1.62 -12.42
N THR A 42 18.69 -2.94 -12.48
CA THR A 42 17.98 -3.67 -13.53
C THR A 42 16.72 -4.29 -12.95
N GLU A 43 15.57 -4.02 -13.55
CA GLU A 43 14.28 -4.55 -13.13
C GLU A 43 13.62 -5.28 -14.29
N GLY A 44 13.12 -6.49 -14.02
CA GLY A 44 12.31 -7.26 -14.93
C GLY A 44 11.00 -7.69 -14.28
N SER A 45 9.88 -7.54 -14.97
CA SER A 45 8.58 -7.98 -14.47
C SER A 45 7.80 -8.77 -15.50
N VAL A 46 7.08 -9.79 -15.02
CA VAL A 46 6.13 -10.58 -15.80
C VAL A 46 4.78 -10.57 -15.09
N TRP A 47 3.75 -10.26 -15.82
CA TRP A 47 2.39 -10.31 -15.30
C TRP A 47 1.54 -11.32 -16.07
N VAL A 48 0.68 -12.03 -15.34
CA VAL A 48 -0.23 -13.05 -15.88
C VAL A 48 -1.64 -12.78 -15.39
N LYS A 49 -2.60 -12.83 -16.29
CA LYS A 49 -4.04 -12.80 -16.01
C LYS A 49 -4.65 -14.15 -16.36
N PRO A 50 -4.73 -15.11 -15.41
CA PRO A 50 -5.16 -16.48 -15.71
C PRO A 50 -6.63 -16.56 -16.14
N PHE A 51 -7.47 -15.65 -15.65
CA PHE A 51 -8.90 -15.63 -15.92
C PHE A 51 -9.33 -14.27 -16.47
N TRP A 52 -9.84 -14.26 -17.70
CA TRP A 52 -10.35 -13.05 -18.32
C TRP A 52 -11.84 -12.90 -18.06
N LYS A 53 -12.24 -11.75 -17.54
CA LYS A 53 -13.64 -11.35 -17.50
C LYS A 53 -14.02 -10.67 -18.81
N TYR A 54 -15.28 -10.83 -19.20
CA TYR A 54 -15.81 -10.22 -20.41
C TYR A 54 -17.05 -9.41 -20.05
N LYS A 55 -17.16 -8.23 -20.63
CA LYS A 55 -18.40 -7.44 -20.68
C LYS A 55 -19.06 -7.60 -22.05
N VAL A 56 -20.36 -7.81 -22.03
CA VAL A 56 -21.17 -7.79 -23.26
C VAL A 56 -21.86 -6.44 -23.33
N SER A 57 -21.58 -5.68 -24.37
CA SER A 57 -22.21 -4.39 -24.64
C SER A 57 -22.68 -4.36 -26.11
N ARG A 58 -23.95 -4.09 -26.32
CA ARG A 58 -24.59 -4.05 -27.65
C ARG A 58 -24.30 -5.30 -28.48
N GLY A 59 -24.38 -6.47 -27.86
CA GLY A 59 -24.10 -7.76 -28.55
C GLY A 59 -22.62 -8.08 -28.78
N THR A 60 -21.71 -7.16 -28.47
CA THR A 60 -20.25 -7.37 -28.62
C THR A 60 -19.61 -7.76 -27.30
N LYS A 61 -18.88 -8.87 -27.31
CA LYS A 61 -18.11 -9.36 -26.16
C LYS A 61 -16.74 -8.69 -26.16
N ARG A 62 -16.45 -7.92 -25.10
CA ARG A 62 -15.14 -7.25 -24.91
C ARG A 62 -14.46 -7.76 -23.65
N LYS A 63 -13.14 -7.90 -23.69
CA LYS A 63 -12.34 -8.24 -22.49
C LYS A 63 -12.42 -7.11 -21.47
N ASP A 64 -12.74 -7.45 -20.23
CA ASP A 64 -12.69 -6.52 -19.11
C ASP A 64 -11.36 -6.67 -18.37
N TYR A 65 -10.43 -5.79 -18.66
CA TYR A 65 -9.08 -5.83 -18.08
C TYR A 65 -9.05 -5.39 -16.63
N SER A 66 -10.00 -4.59 -16.19
CA SER A 66 -9.98 -3.97 -14.86
C SER A 66 -10.29 -4.93 -13.72
N ASP A 67 -11.16 -5.92 -13.97
CA ASP A 67 -11.69 -6.82 -12.95
C ASP A 67 -11.07 -8.23 -12.98
N SER A 68 -10.17 -8.50 -13.92
CA SER A 68 -9.50 -9.80 -14.00
C SER A 68 -8.41 -9.91 -12.93
N PRO A 69 -8.31 -11.03 -12.19
CA PRO A 69 -7.20 -11.24 -11.26
C PRO A 69 -5.87 -11.22 -12.02
N MET A 70 -4.86 -10.66 -11.40
CA MET A 70 -3.53 -10.47 -11.98
C MET A 70 -2.47 -10.92 -10.97
N LEU A 71 -1.57 -11.77 -11.44
CA LEU A 71 -0.34 -12.12 -10.74
C LEU A 71 0.82 -11.39 -11.42
N THR A 72 1.59 -10.64 -10.67
CA THR A 72 2.81 -9.97 -11.13
C THR A 72 3.99 -10.54 -10.37
N LEU A 73 5.00 -10.99 -11.09
CA LEU A 73 6.29 -11.38 -10.56
C LEU A 73 7.31 -10.35 -11.01
N MET A 74 8.13 -9.87 -10.10
CA MET A 74 9.16 -8.87 -10.35
C MET A 74 10.47 -9.33 -9.76
N TYR A 75 11.54 -9.09 -10.49
CA TYR A 75 12.89 -9.27 -10.03
C TYR A 75 13.67 -8.00 -10.28
N ARG A 76 14.37 -7.52 -9.24
CA ARG A 76 15.22 -6.33 -9.27
C ARG A 76 16.61 -6.70 -8.80
N LYS A 77 17.61 -6.27 -9.53
CA LYS A 77 19.02 -6.43 -9.19
C LYS A 77 19.71 -5.08 -9.17
N GLY A 78 20.39 -4.78 -8.07
CA GLY A 78 21.29 -3.64 -7.94
C GLY A 78 22.74 -4.08 -8.03
N TRP A 79 23.56 -3.30 -8.71
CA TRP A 79 25.00 -3.53 -8.87
C TRP A 79 25.72 -2.23 -9.23
N GLY A 80 27.03 -2.19 -9.04
CA GLY A 80 27.84 -1.00 -9.35
C GLY A 80 29.26 -1.13 -8.86
N GLU A 81 30.07 -0.12 -9.16
CA GLU A 81 31.40 0.05 -8.60
C GLU A 81 31.24 0.75 -7.24
N ASP A 82 31.85 0.24 -6.21
CA ASP A 82 31.68 0.71 -4.81
C ASP A 82 30.21 0.68 -4.31
N TYR A 83 29.46 -0.30 -4.77
CA TYR A 83 28.05 -0.47 -4.43
C TYR A 83 27.78 -1.91 -3.98
N ASP A 84 27.14 -2.06 -2.81
CA ASP A 84 26.76 -3.36 -2.29
C ASP A 84 25.62 -3.95 -3.15
N PRO A 85 25.85 -5.07 -3.87
CA PRO A 85 24.84 -5.62 -4.76
C PRO A 85 23.67 -6.18 -3.96
N PHE A 86 22.49 -6.20 -4.56
CA PHE A 86 21.33 -6.87 -3.99
C PHE A 86 20.46 -7.49 -5.07
N ASP A 87 19.70 -8.50 -4.68
CA ASP A 87 18.72 -9.19 -5.49
C ASP A 87 17.37 -9.18 -4.75
N LEU A 88 16.33 -8.61 -5.34
CA LEU A 88 14.98 -8.57 -4.77
C LEU A 88 14.00 -9.31 -5.67
N ALA A 89 13.34 -10.33 -5.13
CA ALA A 89 12.23 -11.00 -5.78
C ALA A 89 10.90 -10.60 -5.12
N THR A 90 9.91 -10.24 -5.93
CA THR A 90 8.58 -9.82 -5.46
C THR A 90 7.49 -10.53 -6.23
N ALA A 91 6.45 -10.96 -5.52
CA ALA A 91 5.21 -11.48 -6.09
C ALA A 91 4.04 -10.62 -5.60
N GLN A 92 3.16 -10.19 -6.52
CA GLN A 92 1.96 -9.42 -6.19
C GLN A 92 0.75 -10.02 -6.87
N PHE A 93 -0.33 -10.17 -6.13
CA PHE A 93 -1.63 -10.62 -6.62
C PHE A 93 -2.68 -9.54 -6.39
N ASP A 94 -3.30 -9.11 -7.47
CA ASP A 94 -4.41 -8.15 -7.47
C ASP A 94 -5.68 -8.84 -7.93
N ALA A 95 -6.78 -8.69 -7.19
CA ALA A 95 -8.07 -9.23 -7.59
C ALA A 95 -9.22 -8.32 -7.19
N LYS A 96 -10.27 -8.35 -8.01
CA LYS A 96 -11.54 -7.70 -7.75
C LYS A 96 -12.66 -8.68 -8.01
N VAL A 97 -13.34 -9.11 -6.95
CA VAL A 97 -14.32 -10.17 -6.97
C VAL A 97 -15.68 -9.63 -6.59
N SER A 98 -16.67 -9.82 -7.46
CA SER A 98 -18.08 -9.54 -7.13
C SER A 98 -18.64 -10.69 -6.31
N ILE A 99 -19.19 -10.39 -5.13
CA ILE A 99 -19.76 -11.35 -4.21
C ILE A 99 -21.26 -11.12 -4.15
N GLY A 100 -22.02 -12.05 -4.74
CA GLY A 100 -23.47 -11.92 -4.85
C GLY A 100 -23.91 -10.70 -5.64
N ALA A 101 -25.12 -10.21 -5.38
CA ALA A 101 -25.71 -9.09 -6.11
C ALA A 101 -25.35 -7.75 -5.47
N GLY A 102 -24.19 -7.17 -5.84
CA GLY A 102 -23.82 -5.80 -5.53
C GLY A 102 -22.83 -5.58 -4.38
N SER A 103 -22.28 -6.64 -3.79
CA SER A 103 -21.09 -6.56 -2.94
C SER A 103 -19.83 -6.86 -3.74
N GLN A 104 -18.70 -6.30 -3.34
CA GLN A 104 -17.44 -6.43 -4.05
C GLN A 104 -16.26 -6.47 -3.08
N LEU A 105 -15.39 -7.44 -3.28
CA LEU A 105 -14.09 -7.53 -2.60
C LEU A 105 -13.00 -7.10 -3.58
N SER A 106 -12.24 -6.08 -3.21
CA SER A 106 -10.99 -5.73 -3.86
C SER A 106 -9.84 -6.11 -2.93
N MET A 107 -8.81 -6.74 -3.47
CA MET A 107 -7.64 -7.16 -2.69
C MET A 107 -6.36 -7.01 -3.48
N ARG A 108 -5.29 -6.68 -2.76
CA ARG A 108 -3.90 -6.77 -3.17
C ARG A 108 -3.14 -7.52 -2.11
N ILE A 109 -2.40 -8.52 -2.50
CA ILE A 109 -1.49 -9.26 -1.64
C ILE A 109 -0.13 -9.22 -2.31
N ALA A 110 0.90 -8.84 -1.58
CA ALA A 110 2.25 -8.85 -2.10
C ALA A 110 3.21 -9.41 -1.06
N ALA A 111 4.22 -10.10 -1.54
CA ALA A 111 5.32 -10.58 -0.75
C ALA A 111 6.62 -10.39 -1.52
N GLY A 112 7.70 -10.12 -0.82
CA GLY A 112 9.02 -9.98 -1.40
C GLY A 112 10.09 -10.39 -0.44
N MET A 113 11.25 -10.72 -0.99
CA MET A 113 12.42 -11.07 -0.21
C MET A 113 13.68 -10.67 -0.94
N PHE A 114 14.65 -10.19 -0.19
CA PHE A 114 16.02 -10.04 -0.69
C PHE A 114 16.68 -11.42 -0.69
N LEU A 115 17.34 -11.75 -1.80
CA LEU A 115 17.91 -13.08 -2.04
C LEU A 115 19.41 -13.07 -1.73
N GLY A 116 19.90 -14.15 -1.11
CA GLY A 116 21.31 -14.30 -0.74
C GLY A 116 21.67 -13.58 0.56
N ASP A 117 22.96 -13.47 0.80
CA ASP A 117 23.51 -12.81 1.99
C ASP A 117 23.74 -11.30 1.76
N ASP A 118 23.74 -10.88 0.50
CA ASP A 118 23.94 -9.49 0.11
C ASP A 118 22.63 -8.71 0.30
N LYS A 119 22.67 -7.71 1.17
CA LYS A 119 21.54 -6.84 1.46
C LYS A 119 21.80 -5.43 0.95
N PRO A 120 20.76 -4.68 0.53
CA PRO A 120 20.94 -3.29 0.13
C PRO A 120 21.42 -2.46 1.32
N LYS A 121 22.47 -1.67 1.10
CA LYS A 121 22.99 -0.75 2.10
C LYS A 121 22.24 0.58 2.09
N TYR A 122 21.81 1.01 0.91
CA TYR A 122 21.25 2.34 0.73
C TYR A 122 19.73 2.34 0.88
N PHE A 123 19.23 3.33 1.59
CA PHE A 123 17.82 3.43 1.95
C PHE A 123 16.86 3.34 0.76
N HIS A 124 17.17 3.96 -0.38
CA HIS A 124 16.27 3.94 -1.54
C HIS A 124 16.18 2.60 -2.25
N ASP A 125 17.06 1.64 -1.91
CA ASP A 125 17.04 0.28 -2.44
C ASP A 125 16.20 -0.67 -1.58
N PHE A 126 15.83 -0.24 -0.38
CA PHE A 126 14.97 -1.00 0.50
C PHE A 126 13.58 -1.21 -0.10
N ALA A 127 12.87 -2.20 0.39
CA ALA A 127 11.47 -2.38 0.09
C ALA A 127 10.64 -1.36 0.90
N HIS A 128 9.93 -0.50 0.20
CA HIS A 128 9.05 0.52 0.78
C HIS A 128 7.60 0.13 0.59
N PHE A 129 6.78 0.44 1.60
CA PHE A 129 5.36 0.12 1.57
C PHE A 129 4.53 1.35 1.19
N PRO A 130 3.41 1.17 0.47
CA PRO A 130 2.57 2.28 0.04
C PRO A 130 1.79 2.87 1.23
N GLY A 131 2.41 3.78 1.97
CA GLY A 131 1.77 4.56 3.02
C GLY A 131 1.09 5.81 2.48
N SER A 132 0.23 6.43 3.26
CA SER A 132 -0.42 7.70 2.91
C SER A 132 -0.71 8.51 4.17
N ARG A 133 -0.18 9.74 4.22
CA ARG A 133 -0.55 10.76 5.21
C ARG A 133 -1.47 11.85 4.62
N MET A 134 -1.98 11.64 3.44
CA MET A 134 -2.84 12.63 2.80
C MET A 134 -4.25 12.59 3.38
N ILE A 135 -4.84 13.78 3.56
CA ILE A 135 -6.25 13.98 3.94
C ILE A 135 -7.19 13.49 2.81
N GLY A 136 -6.75 12.65 1.95
CA GLY A 136 -7.51 12.14 0.82
C GLY A 136 -7.35 10.64 0.68
N SER A 137 -8.46 9.92 0.67
CA SER A 137 -8.44 8.50 0.39
C SER A 137 -8.10 8.24 -1.08
N PRO A 138 -7.21 7.30 -1.39
CA PRO A 138 -6.85 7.00 -2.77
C PRO A 138 -8.05 6.48 -3.56
N ALA A 139 -8.12 6.85 -4.85
CA ALA A 139 -9.19 6.43 -5.75
C ALA A 139 -9.31 4.90 -5.85
N ASN A 140 -8.16 4.20 -5.82
CA ASN A 140 -8.13 2.75 -5.69
C ASN A 140 -8.02 2.36 -4.21
N PRO A 141 -9.03 1.71 -3.62
CA PRO A 141 -9.06 1.43 -2.20
C PRO A 141 -7.97 0.45 -1.72
N VAL A 142 -7.32 -0.28 -2.61
CA VAL A 142 -6.24 -1.22 -2.30
C VAL A 142 -4.89 -0.76 -2.85
N SER A 143 -4.67 0.55 -2.96
CA SER A 143 -3.40 1.11 -3.45
C SER A 143 -2.43 1.48 -2.34
N ALA A 144 -2.91 1.78 -1.13
CA ALA A 144 -2.08 2.22 -0.02
C ALA A 144 -2.72 1.89 1.33
N PHE A 145 -1.88 1.78 2.35
CA PHE A 145 -2.27 1.86 3.75
C PHE A 145 -2.87 3.24 4.06
N ARG A 146 -3.66 3.33 5.10
CA ARG A 146 -4.37 4.57 5.48
C ARG A 146 -3.62 5.38 6.53
N MET A 147 -2.97 4.68 7.45
CA MET A 147 -2.33 5.26 8.62
C MET A 147 -0.83 4.99 8.67
N LEU A 148 -0.33 4.12 7.78
CA LEU A 148 1.09 3.83 7.71
C LEU A 148 1.84 5.07 7.19
N ASP A 149 2.79 5.55 8.00
CA ASP A 149 3.66 6.64 7.63
C ASP A 149 4.57 6.27 6.47
N TYR A 150 4.97 7.28 5.69
CA TYR A 150 5.93 7.07 4.60
C TYR A 150 7.22 6.48 5.18
N TYR A 151 7.69 5.41 4.53
CA TYR A 151 8.92 4.72 4.85
C TYR A 151 8.98 4.05 6.22
N LEU A 152 7.98 4.19 7.06
CA LEU A 152 7.89 3.41 8.29
C LEU A 152 7.86 1.93 7.94
N TYR A 153 8.63 1.13 8.65
CA TYR A 153 8.82 -0.31 8.41
C TYR A 153 9.46 -0.69 7.07
N SER A 154 10.11 0.25 6.35
CA SER A 154 10.94 -0.11 5.19
C SER A 154 11.95 -1.19 5.58
N THR A 155 12.16 -2.17 4.71
CA THR A 155 12.95 -3.35 5.04
C THR A 155 13.95 -3.71 3.95
N ASP A 156 15.06 -4.25 4.36
CA ASP A 156 16.11 -4.87 3.57
C ASP A 156 16.05 -6.41 3.60
N ASP A 157 14.98 -6.97 4.13
CA ASP A 157 14.76 -8.40 4.32
C ASP A 157 13.46 -8.86 3.65
N GLN A 158 12.82 -9.86 4.16
CA GLN A 158 11.54 -10.37 3.67
C GLN A 158 10.36 -9.58 4.20
N TYR A 159 9.30 -9.56 3.41
CA TYR A 159 8.05 -8.91 3.80
C TYR A 159 6.85 -9.56 3.13
N ALA A 160 5.69 -9.36 3.73
CA ALA A 160 4.41 -9.63 3.11
C ALA A 160 3.39 -8.58 3.55
N TYR A 161 2.55 -8.13 2.62
CA TYR A 161 1.43 -7.26 2.97
C TYR A 161 0.16 -7.61 2.21
N GLY A 162 -0.97 -7.28 2.81
CA GLY A 162 -2.29 -7.45 2.23
C GLY A 162 -3.13 -6.19 2.41
N LEU A 163 -3.79 -5.75 1.34
CA LEU A 163 -4.72 -4.64 1.33
C LEU A 163 -6.07 -5.15 0.85
N PHE A 164 -7.09 -5.03 1.68
CA PHE A 164 -8.42 -5.55 1.40
C PHE A 164 -9.46 -4.46 1.59
N ASN A 165 -10.41 -4.40 0.65
CA ASN A 165 -11.56 -3.51 0.74
C ASN A 165 -12.81 -4.28 0.33
N TYR A 166 -13.72 -4.48 1.28
CA TYR A 166 -15.01 -5.12 1.03
C TYR A 166 -16.12 -4.08 1.00
N GLN A 167 -16.68 -3.84 -0.16
CA GLN A 167 -17.82 -2.95 -0.35
C GLN A 167 -19.12 -3.75 -0.23
N PHE A 168 -19.96 -3.35 0.70
CA PHE A 168 -21.25 -3.96 0.95
C PHE A 168 -22.33 -3.44 0.00
N ARG A 169 -23.26 -4.32 -0.33
CA ARG A 169 -24.53 -3.91 -0.92
C ARG A 169 -25.44 -3.27 0.15
N ARG A 170 -25.50 -3.89 1.31
CA ARG A 170 -26.25 -3.44 2.49
C ARG A 170 -25.45 -3.81 3.74
N PHE A 171 -25.24 -2.87 4.61
CA PHE A 171 -24.55 -3.12 5.88
C PHE A 171 -25.27 -2.36 7.00
N ALA A 172 -24.73 -1.34 7.59
CA ALA A 172 -25.33 -0.60 8.69
C ALA A 172 -26.30 0.50 8.20
N LEU A 173 -25.78 1.57 7.62
CA LEU A 173 -26.58 2.70 7.14
C LEU A 173 -27.40 2.36 5.89
N THR A 174 -26.83 1.57 4.99
CA THR A 174 -27.48 1.20 3.72
C THR A 174 -28.60 0.18 3.87
N GLN A 175 -28.89 -0.30 5.09
CA GLN A 175 -30.12 -1.01 5.40
C GLN A 175 -31.33 -0.08 5.28
N PHE A 176 -31.18 1.18 5.64
CA PHE A 176 -32.24 2.17 5.55
C PHE A 176 -32.38 2.68 4.11
N ASP A 177 -33.62 2.69 3.61
CA ASP A 177 -33.93 3.10 2.23
C ASP A 177 -33.52 4.54 1.92
N TYR A 178 -33.56 5.42 2.90
CA TYR A 178 -33.14 6.80 2.75
C TYR A 178 -31.71 6.91 2.27
N PHE A 179 -30.73 6.32 2.99
CA PHE A 179 -29.33 6.37 2.62
C PHE A 179 -29.03 5.65 1.31
N ARG A 180 -29.72 4.55 1.06
CA ARG A 180 -29.55 3.78 -0.18
C ARG A 180 -30.04 4.56 -1.40
N ARG A 181 -31.11 5.32 -1.30
CA ARG A 181 -31.62 6.18 -2.38
C ARG A 181 -30.70 7.35 -2.67
N GLN A 182 -29.92 7.82 -1.71
CA GLN A 182 -28.87 8.83 -1.90
C GLN A 182 -27.63 8.27 -2.62
N GLY A 183 -27.56 6.95 -2.84
CA GLY A 183 -26.43 6.31 -3.51
C GLY A 183 -25.24 5.98 -2.59
N ILE A 184 -25.42 6.15 -1.29
CA ILE A 184 -24.39 5.85 -0.29
C ILE A 184 -23.98 4.37 -0.38
N ARG A 185 -22.69 4.11 -0.23
CA ARG A 185 -22.09 2.79 -0.16
C ARG A 185 -21.20 2.69 1.05
N GLU A 186 -21.20 1.52 1.68
CA GLU A 186 -20.38 1.24 2.84
C GLU A 186 -19.31 0.21 2.49
N ASN A 187 -18.14 0.37 3.07
CA ASN A 187 -17.05 -0.58 2.92
C ASN A 187 -16.33 -0.81 4.24
N VAL A 188 -15.73 -1.98 4.38
CA VAL A 188 -14.77 -2.30 5.43
C VAL A 188 -13.41 -2.48 4.80
N ILE A 189 -12.40 -1.93 5.45
CA ILE A 189 -11.00 -1.96 5.06
C ILE A 189 -10.27 -2.85 6.07
N PHE A 190 -9.42 -3.72 5.57
CA PHE A 190 -8.46 -4.47 6.37
C PHE A 190 -7.12 -4.46 5.64
N ASN A 191 -6.11 -3.90 6.26
CA ASN A 191 -4.75 -3.88 5.74
C ASN A 191 -3.83 -4.55 6.75
N THR A 192 -2.83 -5.26 6.28
CA THR A 192 -1.83 -5.89 7.15
C THR A 192 -0.46 -5.88 6.50
N LEU A 193 0.57 -5.74 7.32
CA LEU A 193 1.97 -5.77 6.94
C LEU A 193 2.74 -6.60 7.96
N VAL A 194 3.58 -7.48 7.46
CA VAL A 194 4.52 -8.28 8.23
C VAL A 194 5.91 -8.12 7.64
N SER A 195 6.83 -7.64 8.44
CA SER A 195 8.26 -7.51 8.14
C SER A 195 9.06 -7.61 9.44
N PRO A 196 10.37 -7.81 9.41
CA PRO A 196 11.18 -7.78 10.63
C PRO A 196 11.05 -6.48 11.43
N GLN A 197 10.82 -5.34 10.75
CA GLN A 197 10.70 -4.03 11.38
C GLN A 197 9.29 -3.75 11.89
N SER A 198 8.25 -4.25 11.21
CA SER A 198 6.85 -4.01 11.60
C SER A 198 6.33 -5.04 12.59
N ASN A 199 6.99 -6.21 12.73
CA ASN A 199 6.39 -7.41 13.30
C ASN A 199 5.03 -7.68 12.64
N GLN A 200 3.92 -7.36 13.34
CA GLN A 200 2.57 -7.48 12.82
C GLN A 200 1.85 -6.13 12.89
N TYR A 201 1.84 -5.40 11.79
CA TYR A 201 1.07 -4.18 11.65
C TYR A 201 -0.26 -4.46 10.95
N ALA A 202 -1.34 -3.88 11.44
CA ALA A 202 -2.67 -4.01 10.85
C ALA A 202 -3.47 -2.70 10.94
N GLU A 203 -4.32 -2.48 9.95
CA GLU A 203 -5.33 -1.41 9.95
C GLU A 203 -6.71 -2.01 9.76
N ILE A 204 -7.68 -1.53 10.53
CA ILE A 204 -9.08 -1.87 10.37
C ILE A 204 -9.87 -0.58 10.20
N GLY A 205 -10.65 -0.50 9.13
CA GLY A 205 -11.40 0.71 8.83
C GLY A 205 -12.81 0.45 8.35
N TYR A 206 -13.66 1.46 8.55
CA TYR A 206 -15.02 1.52 8.03
C TYR A 206 -15.19 2.81 7.23
N GLY A 207 -15.68 2.68 6.01
CA GLY A 207 -15.85 3.79 5.08
C GLY A 207 -17.29 3.99 4.62
N ILE A 208 -17.66 5.24 4.47
CA ILE A 208 -18.92 5.69 3.89
C ILE A 208 -18.60 6.46 2.62
N ASN A 209 -19.03 5.94 1.49
CA ASN A 209 -18.72 6.49 0.18
C ASN A 209 -19.95 7.17 -0.44
N TYR A 210 -19.70 8.11 -1.35
CA TYR A 210 -20.71 8.84 -2.11
C TYR A 210 -21.66 9.67 -1.26
N ILE A 211 -21.20 10.16 -0.11
CA ILE A 211 -21.91 11.18 0.65
C ILE A 211 -22.05 12.41 -0.26
N LEU A 212 -23.27 12.90 -0.46
CA LEU A 212 -23.57 13.93 -1.45
C LEU A 212 -23.02 13.62 -2.87
N ARG A 213 -22.80 12.32 -3.18
CA ARG A 213 -22.27 11.79 -4.45
C ARG A 213 -20.77 12.03 -4.71
N VAL A 214 -20.08 12.78 -3.87
CA VAL A 214 -18.68 13.19 -4.09
C VAL A 214 -17.76 12.89 -2.91
N LEU A 215 -18.28 12.92 -1.68
CA LEU A 215 -17.49 12.79 -0.48
C LEU A 215 -17.34 11.31 -0.05
N ARG A 216 -16.21 11.03 0.53
CA ARG A 216 -15.89 9.77 1.21
C ARG A 216 -15.33 10.09 2.59
N VAL A 217 -15.80 9.37 3.60
CA VAL A 217 -15.30 9.43 4.96
C VAL A 217 -14.89 8.02 5.37
N GLU A 218 -13.69 7.87 5.89
CA GLU A 218 -13.17 6.60 6.40
C GLU A 218 -12.75 6.79 7.87
N PHE A 219 -13.13 5.85 8.70
CA PHE A 219 -12.73 5.71 10.10
C PHE A 219 -11.78 4.54 10.18
N VAL A 220 -10.53 4.79 10.53
CA VAL A 220 -9.48 3.75 10.50
C VAL A 220 -8.76 3.72 11.83
N THR A 221 -8.45 2.52 12.30
CA THR A 221 -7.62 2.26 13.46
C THR A 221 -6.38 1.50 13.05
N SER A 222 -5.25 1.80 13.66
CA SER A 222 -3.99 1.08 13.47
C SER A 222 -3.62 0.27 14.71
N TRP A 223 -3.02 -0.86 14.47
CA TRP A 223 -2.65 -1.85 15.47
C TRP A 223 -1.25 -2.38 15.16
N GLN A 224 -0.42 -2.53 16.19
CA GLN A 224 0.88 -3.18 16.09
C GLN A 224 1.00 -4.22 17.20
N ASP A 225 1.38 -5.44 16.84
CA ASP A 225 1.48 -6.59 17.75
C ASP A 225 0.22 -6.76 18.62
N TYR A 226 -0.96 -6.66 17.97
CA TYR A 226 -2.30 -6.73 18.59
C TYR A 226 -2.58 -5.59 19.59
N THR A 227 -1.73 -4.57 19.65
CA THR A 227 -1.93 -3.40 20.52
C THR A 227 -2.42 -2.23 19.68
N TYR A 228 -3.51 -1.59 20.11
CA TYR A 228 -4.03 -0.38 19.49
C TYR A 228 -2.99 0.74 19.54
N GLN A 229 -2.80 1.42 18.41
CA GLN A 229 -1.86 2.52 18.27
C GLN A 229 -2.58 3.86 18.12
N ASP A 230 -3.39 4.01 17.08
CA ASP A 230 -3.97 5.30 16.72
C ASP A 230 -5.28 5.16 15.94
N PHE A 231 -5.96 6.30 15.76
CA PHE A 231 -7.23 6.43 15.04
C PHE A 231 -7.20 7.66 14.12
N ALA A 232 -7.71 7.49 12.90
CA ALA A 232 -7.84 8.55 11.91
C ALA A 232 -9.24 8.61 11.28
N ILE A 233 -9.63 9.81 10.82
CA ILE A 233 -10.86 10.07 10.06
C ILE A 233 -10.50 10.72 8.73
#